data_7caf850e1b073f5880124fb720e9bebf
#
_entry.id   7caf850e1b073f5880124fb720e9bebf
#
_cell.length_a   1.000
_cell.length_b   1.000
_cell.length_c   1.000
_cell.angle_alpha   90.00
_cell.angle_beta   90.00
_cell.angle_gamma   90.00
#
_symmetry.space_group_name_H-M   'P 1'
#
loop_
_entity.id
_entity.type
_entity.pdbx_description
1 polymer ?
#
loop_
_entity_poly.entity_id
_entity_poly.type
_entity_poly.pdbx_seq_one_letter_code
_entity_poly.pdbx_strand_id
1 'polypeptide(L)'
;MKQYLIAPSILSADFARLGEDTAKSLAAGADVVHFDVMDNHYVPNLTFGAGVCKALKKYGIQAPIDVHLMVKPVDRMIGDFLEAGADIITFHPEASDHIDRSLQLIKSGGAKAGLVFNPATPLHYLDYVMDKVDQVLLMSVNP
;
A
#
# COMPACT_ATOMS: atom_id res chain seq x y z
N MET A 1 8.47 5.83 23.45
CA MET A 1 8.18 5.88 22.01
C MET A 1 8.71 4.59 21.38
N LYS A 2 7.90 3.86 20.58
CA LYS A 2 8.40 2.67 19.89
C LYS A 2 9.49 3.08 18.90
N GLN A 3 10.58 2.33 18.84
CA GLN A 3 11.69 2.58 17.91
C GLN A 3 11.30 2.25 16.46
N TYR A 4 10.32 1.36 16.28
CA TYR A 4 9.80 0.91 14.98
C TYR A 4 8.31 0.57 15.10
N LEU A 5 7.60 0.59 13.96
CA LEU A 5 6.19 0.23 13.84
C LEU A 5 6.06 -1.18 13.25
N ILE A 6 5.02 -1.88 13.64
CA ILE A 6 4.68 -3.21 13.13
C ILE A 6 3.47 -3.07 12.21
N ALA A 7 3.64 -3.49 10.95
CA ALA A 7 2.63 -3.40 9.90
C ALA A 7 2.37 -4.79 9.29
N PRO A 8 1.55 -5.64 9.94
CA PRO A 8 1.23 -6.96 9.39
C PRO A 8 0.39 -6.84 8.12
N SER A 9 0.69 -7.69 7.14
CA SER A 9 -0.14 -7.81 5.95
C SER A 9 -1.41 -8.61 6.25
N ILE A 10 -2.56 -8.03 5.95
CA ILE A 10 -3.85 -8.70 6.06
C ILE A 10 -4.15 -9.65 4.91
N LEU A 11 -3.24 -9.79 3.95
CA LEU A 11 -3.30 -10.83 2.93
C LEU A 11 -3.35 -12.24 3.55
N SER A 12 -2.77 -12.41 4.74
CA SER A 12 -2.77 -13.67 5.48
C SER A 12 -4.01 -13.90 6.36
N ALA A 13 -4.94 -12.95 6.42
CA ALA A 13 -6.15 -13.04 7.22
C ALA A 13 -7.24 -13.89 6.53
N ASP A 14 -8.26 -14.27 7.29
CA ASP A 14 -9.48 -14.86 6.74
C ASP A 14 -10.32 -13.76 6.08
N PHE A 15 -10.39 -13.76 4.74
CA PHE A 15 -11.12 -12.74 3.98
C PHE A 15 -12.62 -12.70 4.30
N ALA A 16 -13.20 -13.84 4.73
CA ALA A 16 -14.59 -13.88 5.17
C ALA A 16 -14.84 -13.12 6.50
N ARG A 17 -13.76 -12.86 7.27
CA ARG A 17 -13.79 -12.14 8.56
C ARG A 17 -12.69 -11.09 8.66
N LEU A 18 -12.38 -10.44 7.55
CA LEU A 18 -11.21 -9.57 7.42
C LEU A 18 -11.20 -8.43 8.45
N GLY A 19 -12.34 -7.79 8.69
CA GLY A 19 -12.44 -6.72 9.69
C GLY A 19 -12.14 -7.21 11.11
N GLU A 20 -12.66 -8.39 11.49
CA GLU A 20 -12.41 -9.00 12.79
C GLU A 20 -10.94 -9.38 12.98
N ASP A 21 -10.34 -10.04 11.99
CA ASP A 21 -8.93 -10.45 12.05
C ASP A 21 -7.98 -9.24 12.06
N THR A 22 -8.30 -8.19 11.30
CA THR A 22 -7.57 -6.93 11.34
C THR A 22 -7.63 -6.29 12.73
N ALA A 23 -8.82 -6.21 13.34
CA ALA A 23 -8.98 -5.67 14.68
C ALA A 23 -8.21 -6.47 15.74
N LYS A 24 -8.21 -7.81 15.64
CA LYS A 24 -7.42 -8.69 16.53
C LYS A 24 -5.92 -8.44 16.40
N SER A 25 -5.43 -8.27 15.17
CA SER A 25 -4.02 -7.98 14.91
C SER A 25 -3.59 -6.65 15.55
N LEU A 26 -4.42 -5.61 15.42
CA LEU A 26 -4.19 -4.31 16.07
C LEU A 26 -4.24 -4.41 17.60
N ALA A 27 -5.20 -5.14 18.15
CA ALA A 27 -5.29 -5.38 19.60
C ALA A 27 -4.08 -6.15 20.14
N ALA A 28 -3.45 -7.00 19.32
CA ALA A 28 -2.22 -7.71 19.65
C ALA A 28 -0.94 -6.85 19.58
N GLY A 29 -1.04 -5.59 19.13
CA GLY A 29 0.05 -4.62 19.14
C GLY A 29 0.58 -4.18 17.77
N ALA A 30 -0.10 -4.52 16.69
CA ALA A 30 0.19 -3.93 15.38
C ALA A 30 -0.13 -2.42 15.37
N ASP A 31 0.63 -1.66 14.59
CA ASP A 31 0.53 -0.20 14.54
C ASP A 31 -0.12 0.30 13.24
N VAL A 32 0.07 -0.44 12.14
CA VAL A 32 -0.38 -0.10 10.79
C VAL A 32 -0.97 -1.34 10.15
N VAL A 33 -1.96 -1.20 9.30
CA VAL A 33 -2.52 -2.28 8.48
C VAL A 33 -1.83 -2.26 7.12
N HIS A 34 -1.05 -3.30 6.80
CA HIS A 34 -0.46 -3.44 5.46
C HIS A 34 -1.45 -4.14 4.53
N PHE A 35 -1.76 -3.48 3.41
CA PHE A 35 -2.84 -3.84 2.50
C PHE A 35 -2.29 -4.14 1.10
N ASP A 36 -2.00 -5.42 0.83
CA ASP A 36 -1.39 -5.90 -0.42
C ASP A 36 -2.41 -6.06 -1.55
N VAL A 37 -2.31 -5.24 -2.58
CA VAL A 37 -3.20 -5.24 -3.74
C VAL A 37 -2.51 -5.85 -4.95
N MET A 38 -3.09 -6.91 -5.49
CA MET A 38 -2.59 -7.65 -6.65
C MET A 38 -3.68 -7.75 -7.72
N ASP A 39 -3.33 -7.53 -8.99
CA ASP A 39 -4.26 -7.40 -10.11
C ASP A 39 -4.25 -8.57 -11.10
N ASN A 40 -3.48 -9.63 -10.83
CA ASN A 40 -3.25 -10.74 -11.76
C ASN A 40 -2.71 -10.29 -13.13
N HIS A 41 -2.02 -9.15 -13.17
CA HIS A 41 -1.37 -8.63 -14.38
C HIS A 41 0.09 -8.23 -14.09
N TYR A 42 0.32 -7.35 -13.13
CA TYR A 42 1.67 -7.02 -12.66
C TYR A 42 2.31 -8.20 -11.93
N VAL A 43 1.51 -8.92 -11.14
CA VAL A 43 1.88 -10.15 -10.42
C VAL A 43 0.89 -11.28 -10.72
N PRO A 44 1.29 -12.57 -10.65
CA PRO A 44 0.44 -13.72 -10.99
C PRO A 44 -0.52 -14.10 -9.85
N ASN A 45 -1.13 -13.13 -9.19
CA ASN A 45 -2.12 -13.34 -8.14
C ASN A 45 -3.14 -12.21 -8.15
N LEU A 46 -4.31 -12.46 -7.59
CA LEU A 46 -5.41 -11.52 -7.45
C LEU A 46 -5.84 -11.46 -5.99
N THR A 47 -5.92 -10.28 -5.39
CA THR A 47 -6.32 -10.15 -3.99
C THR A 47 -7.63 -9.37 -3.84
N PHE A 48 -7.59 -8.15 -3.37
CA PHE A 48 -8.77 -7.33 -3.09
C PHE A 48 -8.53 -5.89 -3.54
N GLY A 49 -9.61 -5.17 -3.79
CA GLY A 49 -9.57 -3.79 -4.30
C GLY A 49 -9.96 -2.75 -3.26
N ALA A 50 -10.11 -1.50 -3.73
CA ALA A 50 -10.43 -0.33 -2.91
C ALA A 50 -11.73 -0.46 -2.11
N GLY A 51 -12.71 -1.22 -2.61
CA GLY A 51 -13.96 -1.49 -1.87
C GLY A 51 -13.72 -2.17 -0.52
N VAL A 52 -12.72 -3.06 -0.43
CA VAL A 52 -12.37 -3.72 0.83
C VAL A 52 -11.68 -2.74 1.79
N CYS A 53 -10.81 -1.87 1.30
CA CYS A 53 -10.22 -0.78 2.09
C CYS A 53 -11.30 0.11 2.71
N LYS A 54 -12.26 0.55 1.90
CA LYS A 54 -13.41 1.33 2.35
C LYS A 54 -14.26 0.58 3.39
N ALA A 55 -14.45 -0.73 3.20
CA ALA A 55 -15.18 -1.57 4.15
C ALA A 55 -14.47 -1.67 5.50
N LEU A 56 -13.15 -1.79 5.53
CA LEU A 56 -12.36 -1.78 6.77
C LEU A 56 -12.49 -0.45 7.53
N LYS A 57 -12.41 0.68 6.83
CA LYS A 57 -12.65 2.00 7.44
C LYS A 57 -14.06 2.09 8.03
N LYS A 58 -15.09 1.63 7.29
CA LYS A 58 -16.48 1.58 7.77
C LYS A 58 -16.68 0.61 8.94
N TYR A 59 -15.94 -0.49 8.98
CA TYR A 59 -15.96 -1.45 10.09
C TYR A 59 -15.44 -0.82 11.40
N GLY A 60 -14.66 0.25 11.31
CA GLY A 60 -14.14 0.98 12.48
C GLY A 60 -12.63 0.84 12.68
N ILE A 61 -11.89 0.37 11.69
CA ILE A 61 -10.43 0.34 11.76
C ILE A 61 -9.90 1.78 11.72
N GLN A 62 -9.30 2.22 12.84
CA GLN A 62 -8.75 3.57 13.02
C GLN A 62 -7.24 3.65 12.71
N ALA A 63 -6.54 2.52 12.75
CA ALA A 63 -5.12 2.48 12.40
C ALA A 63 -4.89 2.91 10.95
N PRO A 64 -3.73 3.50 10.63
CA PRO A 64 -3.38 3.81 9.26
C PRO A 64 -3.42 2.56 8.37
N ILE A 65 -3.96 2.70 7.16
CA ILE A 65 -3.92 1.67 6.12
C ILE A 65 -2.84 2.04 5.12
N ASP A 66 -1.80 1.21 5.06
CA ASP A 66 -0.67 1.30 4.13
C ASP A 66 -0.92 0.38 2.95
N VAL A 67 -1.34 0.96 1.83
CA VAL A 67 -1.71 0.25 0.61
C VAL A 67 -0.47 0.05 -0.26
N HIS A 68 -0.13 -1.21 -0.51
CA HIS A 68 0.93 -1.61 -1.43
C HIS A 68 0.31 -2.06 -2.76
N LEU A 69 0.51 -1.27 -3.81
CA LEU A 69 -0.05 -1.52 -5.14
C LEU A 69 0.91 -2.35 -6.00
N MET A 70 0.62 -3.62 -6.14
CA MET A 70 1.24 -4.54 -7.11
C MET A 70 0.32 -4.65 -8.32
N VAL A 71 0.13 -3.53 -9.01
CA VAL A 71 -0.82 -3.39 -10.13
C VAL A 71 -0.21 -2.55 -11.25
N LYS A 72 -0.65 -2.78 -12.49
CA LYS A 72 -0.21 -2.02 -13.66
C LYS A 72 -1.34 -1.87 -14.68
N PRO A 73 -1.64 -0.65 -15.18
CA PRO A 73 -1.09 0.65 -14.78
C PRO A 73 -1.60 1.11 -13.41
N VAL A 74 -0.82 1.93 -12.69
CA VAL A 74 -1.07 2.24 -11.28
C VAL A 74 -1.97 3.45 -11.03
N ASP A 75 -1.94 4.48 -11.90
CA ASP A 75 -2.54 5.80 -11.62
C ASP A 75 -4.04 5.75 -11.29
N ARG A 76 -4.81 4.91 -12.00
CA ARG A 76 -6.24 4.77 -11.73
C ARG A 76 -6.49 4.16 -10.35
N MET A 77 -5.74 3.14 -10.00
CA MET A 77 -5.88 2.47 -8.69
C MET A 77 -5.50 3.42 -7.54
N ILE A 78 -4.53 4.30 -7.74
CA ILE A 78 -4.22 5.36 -6.77
C ILE A 78 -5.47 6.19 -6.47
N GLY A 79 -6.19 6.65 -7.49
CA GLY A 79 -7.43 7.41 -7.31
C GLY A 79 -8.48 6.63 -6.50
N ASP A 80 -8.72 5.38 -6.86
CA ASP A 80 -9.72 4.54 -6.20
C ASP A 80 -9.38 4.32 -4.70
N PHE A 81 -8.09 4.13 -4.37
CA PHE A 81 -7.66 3.94 -2.98
C PHE A 81 -7.63 5.24 -2.16
N LEU A 82 -7.35 6.38 -2.78
CA LEU A 82 -7.52 7.69 -2.14
C LEU A 82 -8.98 7.92 -1.73
N GLU A 83 -9.92 7.63 -2.62
CA GLU A 83 -11.36 7.72 -2.31
C GLU A 83 -11.81 6.70 -1.24
N ALA A 84 -11.13 5.55 -1.15
CA ALA A 84 -11.39 4.54 -0.13
C ALA A 84 -10.83 4.90 1.25
N GLY A 85 -10.00 5.95 1.35
CA GLY A 85 -9.43 6.43 2.61
C GLY A 85 -8.10 5.79 2.99
N ALA A 86 -7.28 5.37 2.02
CA ALA A 86 -5.91 4.93 2.27
C ALA A 86 -5.07 6.07 2.88
N ASP A 87 -4.26 5.77 3.89
CA ASP A 87 -3.42 6.75 4.57
C ASP A 87 -2.01 6.83 3.95
N ILE A 88 -1.54 5.70 3.43
CA ILE A 88 -0.24 5.57 2.74
C ILE A 88 -0.50 4.76 1.47
N ILE A 89 0.08 5.17 0.36
CA ILE A 89 0.03 4.41 -0.90
C ILE A 89 1.43 4.28 -1.45
N THR A 90 1.86 3.04 -1.65
CA THR A 90 3.14 2.70 -2.27
C THR A 90 2.93 1.94 -3.56
N PHE A 91 3.79 2.14 -4.54
CA PHE A 91 3.73 1.45 -5.82
C PHE A 91 5.13 1.16 -6.37
N HIS A 92 5.21 0.19 -7.28
CA HIS A 92 6.45 -0.18 -7.94
C HIS A 92 6.78 0.84 -9.05
N PRO A 93 8.02 1.34 -9.14
CA PRO A 93 8.39 2.35 -10.14
C PRO A 93 8.13 1.86 -11.57
N GLU A 94 8.34 0.59 -11.85
CA GLU A 94 8.08 -0.03 -13.17
C GLU A 94 6.59 -0.16 -13.53
N ALA A 95 5.69 0.13 -12.59
CA ALA A 95 4.24 0.11 -12.82
C ALA A 95 3.70 1.48 -13.30
N SER A 96 4.53 2.53 -13.29
CA SER A 96 4.18 3.87 -13.75
C SER A 96 5.11 4.32 -14.88
N ASP A 97 4.53 4.89 -15.94
CA ASP A 97 5.31 5.56 -16.99
C ASP A 97 5.81 6.95 -16.54
N HIS A 98 5.22 7.52 -15.50
CA HIS A 98 5.51 8.85 -14.98
C HIS A 98 5.53 8.86 -13.43
N ILE A 99 6.59 8.33 -12.85
CA ILE A 99 6.74 8.12 -11.40
C ILE A 99 6.48 9.41 -10.61
N ASP A 100 7.06 10.53 -11.02
CA ASP A 100 6.87 11.83 -10.38
C ASP A 100 5.39 12.24 -10.33
N ARG A 101 4.68 12.08 -11.44
CA ARG A 101 3.24 12.38 -11.51
C ARG A 101 2.41 11.48 -10.61
N SER A 102 2.72 10.18 -10.56
CA SER A 102 2.01 9.22 -9.70
C SER A 102 2.22 9.53 -8.22
N LEU A 103 3.44 9.89 -7.80
CA LEU A 103 3.72 10.35 -6.44
C LEU A 103 2.94 11.63 -6.10
N GLN A 104 2.91 12.61 -7.01
CA GLN A 104 2.13 13.83 -6.82
C GLN A 104 0.63 13.56 -6.71
N LEU A 105 0.11 12.63 -7.50
CA LEU A 105 -1.30 12.22 -7.43
C LEU A 105 -1.66 11.72 -6.03
N ILE A 106 -0.83 10.86 -5.43
CA ILE A 106 -1.02 10.37 -4.07
C ILE A 106 -1.01 11.53 -3.06
N LYS A 107 0.01 12.38 -3.12
CA LYS A 107 0.16 13.51 -2.18
C LYS A 107 -0.97 14.52 -2.30
N SER A 108 -1.41 14.81 -3.51
CA SER A 108 -2.54 15.72 -3.76
C SER A 108 -3.86 15.18 -3.20
N GLY A 109 -4.00 13.87 -3.10
CA GLY A 109 -5.13 13.21 -2.45
C GLY A 109 -5.04 13.13 -0.93
N GLY A 110 -3.96 13.64 -0.32
CA GLY A 110 -3.78 13.73 1.13
C GLY A 110 -3.14 12.49 1.77
N ALA A 111 -2.76 11.47 1.01
CA ALA A 111 -2.05 10.31 1.51
C ALA A 111 -0.52 10.50 1.45
N LYS A 112 0.22 9.73 2.25
CA LYS A 112 1.68 9.61 2.12
C LYS A 112 2.01 8.76 0.90
N ALA A 113 3.04 9.17 0.16
CA ALA A 113 3.45 8.53 -1.08
C ALA A 113 4.76 7.75 -0.91
N GLY A 114 4.85 6.57 -1.54
CA GLY A 114 6.08 5.81 -1.49
C GLY A 114 6.35 4.95 -2.73
N LEU A 115 7.59 4.47 -2.81
CA LEU A 115 8.03 3.54 -3.84
C LEU A 115 8.43 2.19 -3.25
N VAL A 116 8.12 1.14 -3.99
CA VAL A 116 8.42 -0.25 -3.62
C VAL A 116 9.44 -0.83 -4.58
N PHE A 117 10.47 -1.47 -4.04
CA PHE A 117 11.54 -2.06 -4.83
C PHE A 117 11.56 -3.58 -4.66
N ASN A 118 11.45 -4.30 -5.77
CA ASN A 118 11.68 -5.74 -5.82
C ASN A 118 13.16 -6.04 -5.52
N PRO A 119 13.52 -7.28 -5.16
CA PRO A 119 14.90 -7.63 -4.83
C PRO A 119 15.93 -7.24 -5.89
N ALA A 120 15.56 -7.24 -7.17
CA ALA A 120 16.43 -6.89 -8.29
C ALA A 120 16.17 -5.52 -8.91
N THR A 121 15.24 -4.73 -8.37
CA THR A 121 14.95 -3.38 -8.89
C THR A 121 15.97 -2.38 -8.37
N PRO A 122 16.67 -1.64 -9.25
CA PRO A 122 17.70 -0.71 -8.81
C PRO A 122 17.10 0.52 -8.12
N LEU A 123 17.81 1.07 -7.13
CA LEU A 123 17.35 2.20 -6.33
C LEU A 123 17.48 3.56 -7.04
N HIS A 124 18.10 3.64 -8.21
CA HIS A 124 18.28 4.91 -8.95
C HIS A 124 16.95 5.57 -9.36
N TYR A 125 15.83 4.83 -9.32
CA TYR A 125 14.50 5.43 -9.48
C TYR A 125 14.18 6.52 -8.43
N LEU A 126 14.91 6.53 -7.30
CA LEU A 126 14.74 7.55 -6.26
C LEU A 126 15.47 8.86 -6.57
N ASP A 127 16.47 8.86 -7.44
CA ASP A 127 17.43 9.97 -7.62
C ASP A 127 16.78 11.34 -7.88
N TYR A 128 15.65 11.35 -8.58
CA TYR A 128 14.96 12.60 -8.95
C TYR A 128 13.59 12.79 -8.27
N VAL A 129 13.23 11.94 -7.31
CA VAL A 129 11.90 11.99 -6.67
C VAL A 129 11.94 11.89 -5.13
N MET A 130 13.13 11.84 -4.52
CA MET A 130 13.29 11.69 -3.08
C MET A 130 12.55 12.76 -2.25
N ASP A 131 12.42 13.97 -2.77
CA ASP A 131 11.70 15.09 -2.14
C ASP A 131 10.18 14.84 -2.03
N LYS A 132 9.65 13.88 -2.80
CA LYS A 132 8.22 13.52 -2.83
C LYS A 132 7.92 12.18 -2.16
N VAL A 133 8.96 11.42 -1.80
CA VAL A 133 8.82 10.09 -1.20
C VAL A 133 8.78 10.18 0.32
N ASP A 134 7.67 9.73 0.90
CA ASP A 134 7.49 9.64 2.35
C ASP A 134 7.89 8.25 2.89
N GLN A 135 7.88 7.22 2.02
CA GLN A 135 8.17 5.84 2.39
C GLN A 135 8.88 5.09 1.26
N VAL A 136 9.89 4.31 1.62
CA VAL A 136 10.53 3.34 0.72
C VAL A 136 10.30 1.94 1.29
N LEU A 137 9.74 1.05 0.50
CA LEU A 137 9.54 -0.35 0.88
C LEU A 137 10.53 -1.22 0.08
N LEU A 138 11.37 -1.95 0.80
CA LEU A 138 12.29 -2.92 0.21
C LEU A 138 11.74 -4.32 0.37
N MET A 139 11.46 -5.00 -0.72
CA MET A 139 10.94 -6.35 -0.70
C MET A 139 12.07 -7.36 -0.50
N SER A 140 11.84 -8.33 0.38
CA SER A 140 12.76 -9.45 0.63
C SER A 140 12.51 -10.63 -0.33
N VAL A 141 11.38 -10.64 -1.00
CA VAL A 141 10.95 -11.65 -2.00
C VAL A 141 10.34 -10.94 -3.19
N ASN A 142 10.22 -11.65 -4.32
CA ASN A 142 9.41 -11.15 -5.44
C ASN A 142 7.92 -11.24 -5.08
N PRO A 143 7.13 -10.26 -5.49
CA PRO A 143 5.69 -10.25 -5.25
C PRO A 143 4.95 -11.32 -6.03
#